data_dfee37740851c4f8dbfbe78fcb0a2a80
#
_entry.id   dfee37740851c4f8dbfbe78fcb0a2a80
#
_cell.length_a   1.000
_cell.length_b   1.000
_cell.length_c   1.000
_cell.angle_alpha   90.00
_cell.angle_beta   90.00
_cell.angle_gamma   90.00
#
_symmetry.space_group_name_H-M   'P 1'
#
loop_
_entity.id
_entity.type
_entity.pdbx_description
1 polymer ?
#
loop_
_entity_poly.entity_id
_entity_poly.type
_entity_poly.pdbx_seq_one_letter_code
_entity_poly.pdbx_strand_id
1 'polypeptide(L)'
;NYFLINIATEQVAPLKAFLAEHQIVPESFYPVVRARLTAINDKPTEGNEDEALNRELNLTWQNTRPDHNPIVAGNWPPKADEVSMEEGLAKRLNVALGDTVTFMGDTQEFRAKVTSLRKVDWESLRPNFYFIFPEGALDGQPQSWLTSFRWENGNGMLTQLNRQFPTISLLDIGAILKQVGQVLEQVSRALE
;
A
#
# COMPACT_ATOMS: atom_id res chain seq x y z
N ASN A 1 15.04 -0.24 7.62
CA ASN A 1 13.66 -0.76 7.47
C ASN A 1 13.55 -1.64 6.25
N TYR A 2 12.84 -2.73 6.40
CA TYR A 2 12.64 -3.72 5.35
C TYR A 2 11.16 -3.92 5.11
N PHE A 3 10.79 -4.10 3.83
CA PHE A 3 9.46 -4.53 3.44
C PHE A 3 9.55 -5.97 2.96
N LEU A 4 8.56 -6.77 3.34
CA LEU A 4 8.32 -8.09 2.79
C LEU A 4 7.03 -8.03 1.98
N ILE A 5 7.12 -8.33 0.70
CA ILE A 5 6.00 -8.30 -0.23
C ILE A 5 5.83 -9.63 -0.94
N ASN A 6 4.71 -9.80 -1.61
CA ASN A 6 4.35 -11.06 -2.30
C ASN A 6 4.24 -12.24 -1.34
N ILE A 7 3.73 -11.99 -0.14
CA ILE A 7 3.51 -13.02 0.85
C ILE A 7 2.17 -13.70 0.53
N ALA A 8 2.19 -15.01 0.31
CA ALA A 8 0.95 -15.77 0.14
C ALA A 8 0.23 -15.90 1.48
N THR A 9 -1.09 -16.03 1.46
CA THR A 9 -1.88 -16.13 2.69
C THR A 9 -1.38 -17.25 3.60
N GLU A 10 -1.06 -18.41 3.04
CA GLU A 10 -0.57 -19.57 3.80
C GLU A 10 0.84 -19.36 4.38
N GLN A 11 1.57 -18.35 3.92
CA GLN A 11 2.90 -18.03 4.44
C GLN A 11 2.88 -17.07 5.61
N VAL A 12 1.75 -16.41 5.87
CA VAL A 12 1.65 -15.37 6.91
C VAL A 12 1.99 -15.94 8.29
N ALA A 13 1.35 -17.04 8.68
CA ALA A 13 1.58 -17.64 10.00
C ALA A 13 3.02 -18.14 10.18
N PRO A 14 3.61 -18.93 9.27
CA PRO A 14 5.01 -19.35 9.43
C PRO A 14 5.99 -18.18 9.37
N LEU A 15 5.70 -17.12 8.59
CA LEU A 15 6.55 -15.94 8.56
C LEU A 15 6.51 -15.19 9.89
N LYS A 16 5.33 -15.02 10.49
CA LYS A 16 5.21 -14.43 11.83
C LYS A 16 6.01 -15.21 12.86
N ALA A 17 5.95 -16.54 12.80
CA ALA A 17 6.70 -17.40 13.71
C ALA A 17 8.22 -17.24 13.54
N PHE A 18 8.68 -17.17 12.29
CA PHE A 18 10.10 -16.94 12.00
C PHE A 18 10.58 -15.61 12.56
N LEU A 19 9.81 -14.54 12.33
CA LEU A 19 10.17 -13.20 12.83
C LEU A 19 10.19 -13.17 14.37
N ALA A 20 9.23 -13.84 15.01
CA ALA A 20 9.15 -13.92 16.47
C ALA A 20 10.38 -14.66 17.07
N GLU A 21 10.89 -15.69 16.40
CA GLU A 21 12.10 -16.38 16.81
C GLU A 21 13.32 -15.46 16.86
N HIS A 22 13.30 -14.41 16.07
CA HIS A 22 14.36 -13.40 16.01
C HIS A 22 14.01 -12.14 16.80
N GLN A 23 13.00 -12.19 17.68
CA GLN A 23 12.52 -11.10 18.52
C GLN A 23 12.07 -9.89 17.69
N ILE A 24 11.55 -10.13 16.50
CA ILE A 24 11.02 -9.09 15.62
C ILE A 24 9.50 -9.02 15.76
N VAL A 25 9.01 -7.83 16.09
CA VAL A 25 7.57 -7.53 16.06
C VAL A 25 7.35 -6.66 14.81
N PRO A 26 6.80 -7.24 13.74
CA PRO A 26 6.59 -6.48 12.50
C PRO A 26 5.46 -5.49 12.65
N GLU A 27 5.37 -4.55 11.71
CA GLU A 27 4.14 -3.78 11.49
C GLU A 27 3.00 -4.76 11.17
N SER A 28 1.78 -4.23 11.11
CA SER A 28 0.64 -5.06 10.71
C SER A 28 0.90 -5.75 9.38
N PHE A 29 0.32 -6.92 9.19
CA PHE A 29 0.28 -7.57 7.88
C PHE A 29 -0.91 -6.99 7.13
N TYR A 30 -0.63 -6.42 5.95
CA TYR A 30 -1.65 -5.78 5.12
C TYR A 30 -1.97 -6.67 3.92
N PRO A 31 -3.25 -6.97 3.68
CA PRO A 31 -3.65 -7.63 2.43
C PRO A 31 -3.49 -6.65 1.27
N VAL A 32 -3.10 -7.16 0.12
CA VAL A 32 -2.87 -6.36 -1.09
C VAL A 32 -3.62 -6.98 -2.26
N VAL A 33 -4.46 -6.17 -2.88
CA VAL A 33 -5.14 -6.48 -4.13
C VAL A 33 -4.75 -5.43 -5.15
N ARG A 34 -4.27 -5.87 -6.31
CA ARG A 34 -3.82 -4.96 -7.36
C ARG A 34 -4.98 -4.62 -8.28
N ALA A 35 -5.20 -3.33 -8.51
CA ALA A 35 -6.26 -2.86 -9.40
C ALA A 35 -5.92 -1.49 -9.95
N ARG A 36 -6.48 -1.16 -11.10
CA ARG A 36 -6.32 0.14 -11.75
C ARG A 36 -7.54 1.01 -11.48
N LEU A 37 -7.33 2.26 -11.10
CA LEU A 37 -8.40 3.24 -10.99
C LEU A 37 -8.78 3.69 -12.41
N THR A 38 -10.03 3.44 -12.82
CA THR A 38 -10.46 3.62 -14.20
C THR A 38 -11.52 4.69 -14.42
N ALA A 39 -12.27 5.06 -13.38
CA ALA A 39 -13.28 6.11 -13.51
C ALA A 39 -13.55 6.78 -12.16
N ILE A 40 -13.98 8.04 -12.22
CA ILE A 40 -14.44 8.83 -11.09
C ILE A 40 -15.81 9.38 -11.46
N ASN A 41 -16.84 9.07 -10.65
CA ASN A 41 -18.24 9.43 -10.95
C ASN A 41 -18.64 9.00 -12.36
N ASP A 42 -18.23 7.76 -12.72
CA ASP A 42 -18.48 7.14 -14.03
C ASP A 42 -17.81 7.84 -15.22
N LYS A 43 -16.93 8.82 -14.96
CA LYS A 43 -16.14 9.46 -16.01
C LYS A 43 -14.79 8.76 -16.11
N PRO A 44 -14.44 8.18 -17.26
CA PRO A 44 -13.15 7.53 -17.43
C PRO A 44 -11.97 8.45 -17.10
N THR A 45 -10.95 7.88 -16.46
CA THR A 45 -9.72 8.59 -16.12
C THR A 45 -8.75 8.66 -17.30
N GLU A 46 -9.10 8.04 -18.43
CA GLU A 46 -8.30 8.05 -19.65
C GLU A 46 -8.00 9.49 -20.06
N GLY A 47 -6.75 9.75 -20.42
CA GLY A 47 -6.30 11.10 -20.79
C GLY A 47 -5.76 11.92 -19.62
N ASN A 48 -5.98 11.51 -18.38
CA ASN A 48 -5.37 12.13 -17.22
C ASN A 48 -3.95 11.58 -17.06
N GLU A 49 -2.96 12.46 -16.91
CA GLU A 49 -1.54 12.09 -16.87
C GLU A 49 -1.01 11.80 -15.45
N ASP A 50 -1.87 11.79 -14.43
CA ASP A 50 -1.40 11.48 -13.08
C ASP A 50 -0.80 10.07 -13.04
N GLU A 51 0.37 9.94 -12.44
CA GLU A 51 1.10 8.68 -12.34
C GLU A 51 0.26 7.56 -11.74
N ALA A 52 -0.57 7.87 -10.73
CA ALA A 52 -1.41 6.87 -10.07
C ALA A 52 -2.44 6.22 -11.00
N LEU A 53 -2.77 6.87 -12.13
CA LEU A 53 -3.73 6.37 -13.11
C LEU A 53 -3.07 5.56 -14.22
N ASN A 54 -1.75 5.55 -14.28
CA ASN A 54 -1.00 4.87 -15.35
C ASN A 54 -0.48 3.49 -14.94
N ARG A 55 -0.85 3.02 -13.75
CA ARG A 55 -0.37 1.75 -13.22
C ARG A 55 -1.44 1.09 -12.35
N GLU A 56 -1.26 -0.18 -12.06
CA GLU A 56 -2.04 -0.84 -11.04
C GLU A 56 -1.62 -0.30 -9.67
N LEU A 57 -2.61 -0.01 -8.83
CA LEU A 57 -2.40 0.40 -7.45
C LEU A 57 -2.47 -0.82 -6.54
N ASN A 58 -1.78 -0.76 -5.42
CA ASN A 58 -1.93 -1.73 -4.35
C ASN A 58 -3.07 -1.25 -3.44
N LEU A 59 -4.20 -1.93 -3.51
CA LEU A 59 -5.34 -1.67 -2.63
C LEU A 59 -5.24 -2.57 -1.40
N THR A 60 -5.78 -2.12 -0.28
CA THR A 60 -5.85 -2.93 0.93
C THR A 60 -7.24 -2.85 1.54
N TRP A 61 -7.57 -3.80 2.42
CA TRP A 61 -8.72 -3.72 3.29
C TRP A 61 -8.26 -3.82 4.74
N GLN A 62 -8.91 -3.08 5.62
CA GLN A 62 -8.54 -3.01 7.04
C GLN A 62 -9.79 -2.82 7.88
N ASN A 63 -9.86 -3.50 9.03
CA ASN A 63 -10.89 -3.27 10.02
C ASN A 63 -10.56 -2.12 10.95
N THR A 64 -9.27 -1.88 11.14
CA THR A 64 -8.75 -0.84 12.03
C THR A 64 -7.98 0.19 11.22
N ARG A 65 -8.23 1.47 11.47
CA ARG A 65 -7.48 2.54 10.82
C ARG A 65 -6.01 2.44 11.24
N PRO A 66 -5.06 2.52 10.27
CA PRO A 66 -3.65 2.64 10.64
C PRO A 66 -3.44 3.87 11.51
N ASP A 67 -2.75 3.71 12.64
CA ASP A 67 -2.55 4.77 13.63
C ASP A 67 -1.78 5.98 13.08
N HIS A 68 -1.00 5.77 12.01
CA HIS A 68 -0.23 6.81 11.34
C HIS A 68 -0.96 7.45 10.15
N ASN A 69 -2.26 7.19 10.00
CA ASN A 69 -3.09 7.77 8.95
C ASN A 69 -4.31 8.47 9.57
N PRO A 70 -4.17 9.68 10.10
CA PRO A 70 -5.32 10.36 10.69
C PRO A 70 -6.37 10.72 9.64
N ILE A 71 -7.63 10.65 10.04
CA ILE A 71 -8.76 11.08 9.21
C ILE A 71 -8.81 12.60 9.20
N VAL A 72 -8.81 13.22 8.04
CA VAL A 72 -8.87 14.68 7.88
C VAL A 72 -10.24 15.16 7.42
N ALA A 73 -11.08 14.27 6.87
CA ALA A 73 -12.44 14.57 6.46
C ALA A 73 -13.26 13.28 6.43
N GLY A 74 -14.56 13.38 6.70
CA GLY A 74 -15.46 12.23 6.68
C GLY A 74 -15.35 11.36 7.91
N ASN A 75 -15.77 10.11 7.78
CA ASN A 75 -15.92 9.19 8.90
C ASN A 75 -15.24 7.85 8.63
N TRP A 76 -14.59 7.31 9.64
CA TRP A 76 -14.05 5.96 9.66
C TRP A 76 -14.90 5.07 10.57
N PRO A 77 -15.12 3.77 10.30
CA PRO A 77 -14.60 3.03 9.15
C PRO A 77 -15.50 3.13 7.93
N PRO A 78 -14.98 2.76 6.73
CA PRO A 78 -15.83 2.60 5.56
C PRO A 78 -16.79 1.41 5.77
N LYS A 79 -18.04 1.57 5.33
CA LYS A 79 -19.03 0.49 5.32
C LYS A 79 -18.93 -0.26 3.99
N ALA A 80 -19.78 -1.27 3.81
CA ALA A 80 -19.88 -1.94 2.51
C ALA A 80 -20.08 -0.90 1.40
N ASP A 81 -19.43 -1.11 0.27
CA ASP A 81 -19.45 -0.21 -0.89
C ASP A 81 -18.85 1.19 -0.65
N GLU A 82 -18.09 1.36 0.42
CA GLU A 82 -17.39 2.59 0.75
C GLU A 82 -15.87 2.36 0.78
N VAL A 83 -15.11 3.45 0.69
CA VAL A 83 -13.65 3.41 0.72
C VAL A 83 -13.09 4.67 1.39
N SER A 84 -11.97 4.52 2.07
CA SER A 84 -11.18 5.64 2.60
C SER A 84 -10.05 5.96 1.63
N MET A 85 -9.87 7.22 1.28
CA MET A 85 -8.90 7.67 0.28
C MET A 85 -7.85 8.59 0.89
N GLU A 86 -6.63 8.55 0.37
CA GLU A 86 -5.56 9.47 0.77
C GLU A 86 -5.87 10.87 0.22
N GLU A 87 -5.67 11.91 1.05
CA GLU A 87 -6.08 13.27 0.72
C GLU A 87 -5.32 13.90 -0.46
N GLY A 88 -4.02 13.58 -0.60
CA GLY A 88 -3.21 14.15 -1.67
C GLY A 88 -3.64 13.68 -3.05
N LEU A 89 -3.91 12.40 -3.20
CA LEU A 89 -4.44 11.86 -4.45
C LEU A 89 -5.84 12.41 -4.74
N ALA A 90 -6.69 12.49 -3.71
CA ALA A 90 -8.02 13.05 -3.85
C ALA A 90 -7.96 14.48 -4.40
N LYS A 91 -7.04 15.28 -3.88
CA LYS A 91 -6.84 16.67 -4.34
C LYS A 91 -6.36 16.71 -5.80
N ARG A 92 -5.36 15.87 -6.15
CA ARG A 92 -4.82 15.83 -7.52
C ARG A 92 -5.86 15.40 -8.54
N LEU A 93 -6.75 14.49 -8.17
CA LEU A 93 -7.79 13.96 -9.07
C LEU A 93 -9.13 14.70 -8.91
N ASN A 94 -9.19 15.70 -8.05
CA ASN A 94 -10.42 16.47 -7.77
C ASN A 94 -11.57 15.57 -7.29
N VAL A 95 -11.25 14.65 -6.37
CA VAL A 95 -12.23 13.75 -5.74
C VAL A 95 -12.65 14.34 -4.40
N ALA A 96 -13.95 14.39 -4.17
CA ALA A 96 -14.54 14.87 -2.91
C ALA A 96 -15.26 13.73 -2.20
N LEU A 97 -15.55 13.94 -0.90
CA LEU A 97 -16.41 13.01 -0.16
C LEU A 97 -17.74 12.82 -0.90
N GLY A 98 -18.16 11.58 -1.00
CA GLY A 98 -19.38 11.22 -1.72
C GLY A 98 -19.17 10.81 -3.17
N ASP A 99 -18.01 11.10 -3.73
CA ASP A 99 -17.69 10.67 -5.10
C ASP A 99 -17.48 9.16 -5.18
N THR A 100 -17.79 8.59 -6.32
CA THR A 100 -17.62 7.16 -6.60
C THR A 100 -16.35 6.93 -7.41
N VAL A 101 -15.51 6.01 -6.95
CA VAL A 101 -14.31 5.58 -7.68
C VAL A 101 -14.53 4.17 -8.19
N THR A 102 -14.08 3.92 -9.41
CA THR A 102 -14.21 2.63 -10.09
C THR A 102 -12.84 2.05 -10.36
N PHE A 103 -12.68 0.76 -10.07
CA PHE A 103 -11.44 0.04 -10.27
C PHE A 103 -11.65 -1.16 -11.18
N MET A 104 -10.63 -1.49 -11.94
CA MET A 104 -10.55 -2.74 -12.69
C MET A 104 -9.50 -3.62 -12.02
N GLY A 105 -9.94 -4.73 -11.44
CA GLY A 105 -9.09 -5.76 -10.90
C GLY A 105 -8.64 -6.75 -11.99
N ASP A 106 -8.21 -7.93 -11.57
CA ASP A 106 -7.73 -8.95 -12.50
C ASP A 106 -8.83 -9.40 -13.48
N THR A 107 -10.03 -9.66 -12.98
CA THR A 107 -11.13 -10.21 -13.79
C THR A 107 -12.43 -9.43 -13.70
N GLN A 108 -12.53 -8.45 -12.80
CA GLN A 108 -13.80 -7.76 -12.61
C GLN A 108 -13.60 -6.30 -12.19
N GLU A 109 -14.59 -5.51 -12.53
CA GLU A 109 -14.71 -4.11 -12.15
C GLU A 109 -15.45 -4.04 -10.81
N PHE A 110 -15.04 -3.10 -9.96
CA PHE A 110 -15.75 -2.84 -8.71
C PHE A 110 -15.70 -1.34 -8.38
N ARG A 111 -16.63 -0.88 -7.58
CA ARG A 111 -16.84 0.52 -7.26
C ARG A 111 -16.95 0.73 -5.77
N ALA A 112 -16.61 1.94 -5.33
CA ALA A 112 -16.81 2.35 -3.95
C ALA A 112 -17.01 3.86 -3.86
N LYS A 113 -17.79 4.28 -2.86
CA LYS A 113 -18.01 5.67 -2.53
C LYS A 113 -16.94 6.12 -1.54
N VAL A 114 -16.33 7.26 -1.80
CA VAL A 114 -15.33 7.84 -0.89
C VAL A 114 -16.03 8.47 0.30
N THR A 115 -15.85 7.93 1.49
CA THR A 115 -16.50 8.40 2.71
C THR A 115 -15.56 8.98 3.75
N SER A 116 -14.25 8.86 3.53
CA SER A 116 -13.26 9.56 4.34
C SER A 116 -12.01 9.86 3.55
N LEU A 117 -11.29 10.90 4.01
CA LEU A 117 -9.97 11.24 3.51
C LEU A 117 -8.98 11.10 4.65
N ARG A 118 -7.80 10.54 4.35
CA ARG A 118 -6.73 10.30 5.31
C ARG A 118 -5.48 11.07 4.93
N LYS A 119 -4.73 11.49 5.92
CA LYS A 119 -3.41 12.04 5.72
C LYS A 119 -2.38 10.92 5.80
N VAL A 120 -1.49 10.86 4.80
CA VAL A 120 -0.40 9.88 4.73
C VAL A 120 0.92 10.63 4.66
N ASP A 121 1.87 10.23 5.51
CA ASP A 121 3.26 10.68 5.39
C ASP A 121 4.00 9.69 4.48
N TRP A 122 4.16 10.05 3.22
CA TRP A 122 4.82 9.21 2.23
C TRP A 122 6.33 9.08 2.46
N GLU A 123 6.90 9.92 3.32
CA GLU A 123 8.31 9.81 3.71
C GLU A 123 8.52 8.84 4.86
N SER A 124 7.45 8.40 5.52
CA SER A 124 7.55 7.36 6.54
C SER A 124 7.98 6.04 5.90
N LEU A 125 8.72 5.23 6.64
CA LEU A 125 9.19 3.92 6.17
C LEU A 125 8.20 2.81 6.56
N ARG A 126 6.89 3.13 6.53
CA ARG A 126 5.80 2.24 6.90
C ARG A 126 4.92 1.99 5.67
N PRO A 127 4.19 0.85 5.62
CA PRO A 127 3.25 0.60 4.53
C PRO A 127 2.15 1.65 4.51
N ASN A 128 1.88 2.22 3.34
CA ASN A 128 0.86 3.23 3.13
C ASN A 128 0.09 2.96 1.83
N PHE A 129 -1.19 3.32 1.82
CA PHE A 129 -2.10 3.01 0.71
C PHE A 129 -2.93 4.23 0.35
N TYR A 130 -3.16 4.42 -0.94
CA TYR A 130 -4.09 5.43 -1.40
C TYR A 130 -5.52 5.11 -0.99
N PHE A 131 -5.92 3.82 -1.03
CA PHE A 131 -7.29 3.40 -0.78
C PHE A 131 -7.34 2.27 0.24
N ILE A 132 -8.20 2.42 1.25
CA ILE A 132 -8.45 1.37 2.24
C ILE A 132 -9.94 1.02 2.19
N PHE A 133 -10.21 -0.25 1.90
CA PHE A 133 -11.55 -0.83 1.82
C PHE A 133 -11.93 -1.50 3.13
N PRO A 134 -13.22 -1.73 3.38
CA PRO A 134 -13.64 -2.57 4.50
C PRO A 134 -13.40 -4.05 4.17
N GLU A 135 -13.38 -4.88 5.21
CA GLU A 135 -13.27 -6.33 5.05
C GLU A 135 -14.38 -6.84 4.15
N GLY A 136 -14.05 -7.76 3.24
CA GLY A 136 -14.99 -8.38 2.32
C GLY A 136 -15.15 -7.65 0.99
N ALA A 137 -14.80 -6.37 0.91
CA ALA A 137 -15.00 -5.58 -0.32
C ALA A 137 -14.14 -6.07 -1.49
N LEU A 138 -13.00 -6.67 -1.21
CA LEU A 138 -12.06 -7.15 -2.22
C LEU A 138 -12.07 -8.67 -2.38
N ASP A 139 -13.08 -9.35 -1.83
CA ASP A 139 -13.21 -10.80 -1.93
C ASP A 139 -13.30 -11.23 -3.38
N GLY A 140 -12.73 -12.40 -3.68
CA GLY A 140 -12.72 -12.96 -5.03
C GLY A 140 -11.60 -12.43 -5.93
N GLN A 141 -10.83 -11.44 -5.48
CA GLN A 141 -9.67 -10.92 -6.19
C GLN A 141 -8.40 -11.67 -5.75
N PRO A 142 -7.43 -11.86 -6.64
CA PRO A 142 -6.12 -12.36 -6.22
C PRO A 142 -5.52 -11.45 -5.15
N GLN A 143 -5.02 -12.05 -4.07
CA GLN A 143 -4.54 -11.32 -2.90
C GLN A 143 -3.18 -11.84 -2.46
N SER A 144 -2.29 -10.92 -2.13
CA SER A 144 -1.05 -11.20 -1.42
C SER A 144 -1.02 -10.38 -0.13
N TRP A 145 0.06 -10.51 0.64
CA TRP A 145 0.24 -9.76 1.89
C TRP A 145 1.56 -9.03 1.86
N LEU A 146 1.65 -7.95 2.62
CA LEU A 146 2.90 -7.26 2.88
C LEU A 146 2.99 -6.87 4.35
N THR A 147 4.22 -6.72 4.81
CA THR A 147 4.52 -6.19 6.14
C THR A 147 5.86 -5.46 6.09
N SER A 148 6.22 -4.82 7.18
CA SER A 148 7.53 -4.19 7.33
C SER A 148 8.08 -4.43 8.71
N PHE A 149 9.40 -4.36 8.85
CA PHE A 149 10.08 -4.50 10.13
C PHE A 149 11.41 -3.76 10.12
N ARG A 150 11.96 -3.56 11.30
CA ARG A 150 13.30 -2.99 11.48
C ARG A 150 14.27 -4.09 11.88
N TRP A 151 15.46 -4.06 11.28
CA TRP A 151 16.51 -5.01 11.61
C TRP A 151 17.87 -4.35 11.42
N GLU A 152 18.73 -4.42 12.43
CA GLU A 152 20.03 -3.76 12.42
C GLU A 152 21.18 -4.69 12.80
N ASN A 153 20.91 -5.97 13.02
CA ASN A 153 21.86 -6.93 13.59
C ASN A 153 22.56 -7.81 12.56
N GLY A 154 22.82 -7.27 11.36
CA GLY A 154 23.57 -7.97 10.33
C GLY A 154 22.70 -8.80 9.39
N ASN A 155 23.34 -9.51 8.47
CA ASN A 155 22.65 -10.16 7.35
C ASN A 155 22.28 -11.64 7.56
N GLY A 156 22.66 -12.22 8.71
CA GLY A 156 22.41 -13.65 8.96
C GLY A 156 20.93 -14.02 8.94
N MET A 157 20.11 -13.25 9.64
CA MET A 157 18.66 -13.47 9.67
C MET A 157 18.03 -13.26 8.29
N LEU A 158 18.46 -12.22 7.58
CA LEU A 158 17.94 -11.92 6.24
C LEU A 158 18.26 -13.04 5.25
N THR A 159 19.44 -13.63 5.35
CA THR A 159 19.83 -14.77 4.53
C THR A 159 18.96 -15.99 4.84
N GLN A 160 18.71 -16.27 6.11
CA GLN A 160 17.83 -17.37 6.52
C GLN A 160 16.40 -17.16 6.03
N LEU A 161 15.90 -15.91 6.13
CA LEU A 161 14.58 -15.54 5.67
C LEU A 161 14.43 -15.81 4.17
N ASN A 162 15.37 -15.35 3.37
CA ASN A 162 15.37 -15.60 1.93
C ASN A 162 15.44 -17.08 1.59
N ARG A 163 16.16 -17.84 2.39
CA ARG A 163 16.32 -19.30 2.17
C ARG A 163 15.05 -20.06 2.53
N GLN A 164 14.37 -19.69 3.62
CA GLN A 164 13.11 -20.30 4.05
C GLN A 164 11.90 -19.87 3.24
N PHE A 165 11.90 -18.61 2.76
CA PHE A 165 10.78 -18.02 2.04
C PHE A 165 11.26 -17.43 0.72
N PRO A 166 11.70 -18.27 -0.23
CA PRO A 166 12.34 -17.78 -1.46
C PRO A 166 11.39 -17.04 -2.40
N THR A 167 10.07 -17.19 -2.26
CA THR A 167 9.07 -16.52 -3.09
C THR A 167 8.64 -15.17 -2.52
N ILE A 168 9.02 -14.86 -1.29
CA ILE A 168 8.74 -13.57 -0.67
C ILE A 168 9.85 -12.60 -1.05
N SER A 169 9.46 -11.40 -1.50
CA SER A 169 10.44 -10.38 -1.89
C SER A 169 10.80 -9.52 -0.68
N LEU A 170 12.10 -9.39 -0.42
CA LEU A 170 12.65 -8.56 0.64
C LEU A 170 13.18 -7.27 0.03
N LEU A 171 12.70 -6.12 0.50
CA LEU A 171 13.13 -4.81 0.02
C LEU A 171 13.75 -4.02 1.18
N ASP A 172 14.99 -3.57 1.00
CA ASP A 172 15.65 -2.64 1.93
C ASP A 172 15.25 -1.22 1.55
N ILE A 173 14.23 -0.69 2.22
CA ILE A 173 13.65 0.62 1.89
C ILE A 173 14.65 1.75 2.18
N GLY A 174 15.43 1.64 3.26
CA GLY A 174 16.46 2.62 3.58
C GLY A 174 17.51 2.75 2.48
N ALA A 175 17.98 1.61 1.95
CA ALA A 175 18.95 1.59 0.85
C ALA A 175 18.35 2.16 -0.44
N ILE A 176 17.09 1.82 -0.76
CA ILE A 176 16.41 2.32 -1.95
C ILE A 176 16.28 3.85 -1.88
N LEU A 177 15.83 4.40 -0.75
CA LEU A 177 15.69 5.84 -0.57
C LEU A 177 17.03 6.57 -0.66
N LYS A 178 18.10 5.96 -0.15
CA LYS A 178 19.44 6.51 -0.25
C LYS A 178 19.89 6.61 -1.71
N GLN A 179 19.65 5.57 -2.51
CA GLN A 179 19.98 5.58 -3.93
C GLN A 179 19.20 6.66 -4.68
N VAL A 180 17.90 6.80 -4.42
CA VAL A 180 17.06 7.84 -5.03
C VAL A 180 17.59 9.23 -4.67
N GLY A 181 17.93 9.45 -3.40
CA GLY A 181 18.52 10.72 -2.95
C GLY A 181 19.81 11.05 -3.66
N GLN A 182 20.70 10.08 -3.87
CA GLN A 182 21.95 10.26 -4.61
C GLN A 182 21.71 10.64 -6.06
N VAL A 183 20.76 9.98 -6.73
CA VAL A 183 20.41 10.29 -8.12
C VAL A 183 19.88 11.73 -8.23
N LEU A 184 18.97 12.12 -7.34
CA LEU A 184 18.42 13.47 -7.33
C LEU A 184 19.50 14.52 -7.09
N GLU A 185 20.45 14.25 -6.20
CA GLU A 185 21.57 15.15 -5.94
C GLU A 185 22.44 15.32 -7.18
N GLN A 186 22.75 14.22 -7.89
CA GLN A 186 23.53 14.27 -9.13
C GLN A 186 22.82 15.09 -10.21
N VAL A 187 21.51 14.91 -10.38
CA VAL A 187 20.71 15.68 -11.33
C VAL A 187 20.73 17.17 -10.97
N SER A 188 20.56 17.49 -9.71
CA SER A 188 20.60 18.87 -9.23
C SER A 188 21.95 19.54 -9.54
N ARG A 189 23.06 18.85 -9.30
CA ARG A 189 24.39 19.36 -9.62
C ARG A 189 24.59 19.60 -11.12
N ALA A 190 24.04 18.72 -11.96
CA ALA A 190 24.16 18.86 -13.41
C ALA A 190 23.41 20.09 -13.94
N LEU A 191 22.42 20.59 -13.20
CA LEU A 191 21.64 21.77 -13.58
C LEU A 191 22.23 23.09 -13.09
N GLU A 192 23.22 23.04 -12.21
CA GLU A 192 23.96 24.23 -11.74
C GLU A 192 25.04 24.63 -12.74
#